data_4db91a9d2717488d7bbee9cf087bea03
#
_entry.id   4db91a9d2717488d7bbee9cf087bea03
#
_cell.length_a   1.000
_cell.length_b   1.000
_cell.length_c   1.000
_cell.angle_alpha   90.00
_cell.angle_beta   90.00
_cell.angle_gamma   90.00
#
_symmetry.space_group_name_H-M   'P 1'
#
loop_
_entity.id
_entity.type
_entity.pdbx_description
1 polymer ?
#
loop_
_entity_poly.entity_id
_entity_poly.type
_entity_poly.pdbx_seq_one_letter_code
_entity_poly.pdbx_strand_id
1 'polypeptide(L)'
;MSSIVQVSNVFWEFKKFEKIAAVNFINLQVLGEGDSRHITLTHATQLRRFSNDVFKVLRSQPSRSICLSKLPQAFLSTHHHIFEVTDYGVCDIEDLVDGLRHNSFIVVSKPRDDTDDYLLSLQKRRQTNVEFEKTCIFAGEVVELLRNAPQYSIPFRKFVRSYHYHFGYQCKLSDYGYLRL
;
A
#
# COMPACT_ATOMS: atom_id res chain seq x y z
N MET A 1 -33.91 -35.28 -19.54
CA MET A 1 -34.54 -34.10 -18.89
C MET A 1 -33.68 -33.41 -17.86
N SER A 2 -32.46 -33.89 -17.56
CA SER A 2 -31.58 -33.30 -16.51
C SER A 2 -30.75 -32.09 -16.95
N SER A 3 -30.44 -31.94 -18.23
CA SER A 3 -29.50 -30.91 -18.74
C SER A 3 -30.10 -29.51 -18.85
N ILE A 4 -31.41 -29.38 -19.08
CA ILE A 4 -32.08 -28.06 -19.22
C ILE A 4 -32.25 -27.34 -17.88
N VAL A 5 -32.46 -28.10 -16.81
CA VAL A 5 -32.60 -27.53 -15.47
C VAL A 5 -31.26 -27.01 -14.92
N GLN A 6 -30.15 -27.65 -15.28
CA GLN A 6 -28.81 -27.21 -14.88
C GLN A 6 -28.38 -25.89 -15.54
N VAL A 7 -28.69 -25.74 -16.84
CA VAL A 7 -28.38 -24.50 -17.58
C VAL A 7 -29.23 -23.32 -17.08
N SER A 8 -30.50 -23.55 -16.72
CA SER A 8 -31.35 -22.48 -16.18
C SER A 8 -30.87 -21.97 -14.79
N ASN A 9 -30.39 -22.86 -13.92
CA ASN A 9 -29.87 -22.47 -12.61
C ASN A 9 -28.56 -21.66 -12.72
N VAL A 10 -27.63 -22.06 -13.58
CA VAL A 10 -26.39 -21.29 -13.84
C VAL A 10 -26.72 -19.92 -14.44
N PHE A 11 -27.71 -19.83 -15.34
CA PHE A 11 -28.14 -18.56 -15.92
C PHE A 11 -28.82 -17.62 -14.93
N TRP A 12 -29.54 -18.16 -13.95
CA TRP A 12 -30.13 -17.39 -12.83
C TRP A 12 -29.07 -16.87 -11.87
N GLU A 13 -28.07 -17.65 -11.55
CA GLU A 13 -26.95 -17.22 -10.73
C GLU A 13 -26.14 -16.14 -11.43
N PHE A 14 -25.85 -16.24 -12.73
CA PHE A 14 -25.17 -15.20 -13.48
C PHE A 14 -25.92 -13.86 -13.51
N LYS A 15 -27.24 -13.86 -13.74
CA LYS A 15 -28.07 -12.64 -13.65
C LYS A 15 -28.08 -12.03 -12.27
N LYS A 16 -27.98 -12.85 -11.25
CA LYS A 16 -27.87 -12.41 -9.86
C LYS A 16 -26.50 -11.76 -9.60
N PHE A 17 -25.44 -12.32 -10.15
CA PHE A 17 -24.09 -11.74 -10.09
C PHE A 17 -23.98 -10.42 -10.86
N GLU A 18 -24.57 -10.30 -12.06
CA GLU A 18 -24.61 -9.03 -12.80
C GLU A 18 -25.34 -7.94 -12.01
N LYS A 19 -26.44 -8.26 -11.34
CA LYS A 19 -27.13 -7.32 -10.46
C LYS A 19 -26.32 -6.96 -9.22
N ILE A 20 -25.55 -7.89 -8.66
CA ILE A 20 -24.67 -7.69 -7.52
C ILE A 20 -23.44 -6.88 -7.93
N ALA A 21 -22.87 -7.14 -9.12
CA ALA A 21 -21.74 -6.37 -9.65
C ALA A 21 -22.13 -4.92 -10.03
N ALA A 22 -23.40 -4.69 -10.39
CA ALA A 22 -23.93 -3.35 -10.66
C ALA A 22 -24.18 -2.52 -9.38
N VAL A 23 -24.24 -3.15 -8.22
CA VAL A 23 -24.25 -2.46 -6.93
C VAL A 23 -22.80 -2.17 -6.55
N ASN A 24 -22.40 -0.92 -6.56
CA ASN A 24 -21.05 -0.34 -6.38
C ASN A 24 -20.19 -0.83 -5.19
N PHE A 25 -20.50 -1.97 -4.59
CA PHE A 25 -19.78 -2.57 -3.47
C PHE A 25 -18.86 -3.73 -3.86
N ILE A 26 -18.92 -4.22 -5.09
CA ILE A 26 -18.15 -5.39 -5.52
C ILE A 26 -17.16 -4.95 -6.58
N ASN A 27 -15.88 -5.11 -6.30
CA ASN A 27 -14.76 -4.82 -7.20
C ASN A 27 -14.62 -5.89 -8.31
N LEU A 28 -15.73 -6.38 -8.82
CA LEU A 28 -15.84 -7.43 -9.83
C LEU A 28 -16.54 -6.89 -11.08
N GLN A 29 -16.15 -7.44 -12.22
CA GLN A 29 -16.81 -7.19 -13.50
C GLN A 29 -16.99 -8.50 -14.27
N VAL A 30 -18.01 -8.54 -15.13
CA VAL A 30 -18.25 -9.64 -16.04
C VAL A 30 -17.81 -9.21 -17.43
N LEU A 31 -16.94 -9.97 -18.05
CA LEU A 31 -16.45 -9.75 -19.41
C LEU A 31 -16.86 -10.91 -20.32
N GLY A 32 -17.00 -10.61 -21.62
CA GLY A 32 -17.38 -11.58 -22.65
C GLY A 32 -18.90 -11.64 -22.92
N GLU A 33 -19.29 -12.41 -23.90
CA GLU A 33 -20.67 -12.61 -24.32
C GLU A 33 -21.04 -14.11 -24.34
N GLY A 34 -22.32 -14.39 -24.16
CA GLY A 34 -22.83 -15.77 -24.20
C GLY A 34 -22.14 -16.70 -23.19
N ASP A 35 -21.67 -17.83 -23.67
CA ASP A 35 -21.02 -18.86 -22.84
C ASP A 35 -19.53 -18.54 -22.52
N SER A 36 -18.95 -17.53 -23.20
CA SER A 36 -17.57 -17.09 -22.96
C SER A 36 -17.46 -16.05 -21.82
N ARG A 37 -18.55 -15.79 -21.10
CA ARG A 37 -18.53 -14.84 -19.97
C ARG A 37 -17.71 -15.37 -18.82
N HIS A 38 -16.87 -14.47 -18.27
CA HIS A 38 -16.07 -14.75 -17.08
C HIS A 38 -16.14 -13.58 -16.11
N ILE A 39 -15.94 -13.88 -14.85
CA ILE A 39 -15.91 -12.89 -13.76
C ILE A 39 -14.45 -12.55 -13.48
N THR A 40 -14.14 -11.27 -13.44
CA THR A 40 -12.81 -10.76 -13.11
C THR A 40 -12.91 -9.55 -12.19
N LEU A 41 -11.76 -9.15 -11.63
CA LEU A 41 -11.66 -7.91 -10.87
C LEU A 41 -11.78 -6.70 -11.80
N THR A 42 -12.38 -5.61 -11.31
CA THR A 42 -12.35 -4.34 -12.06
C THR A 42 -10.90 -3.86 -12.20
N HIS A 43 -10.60 -3.14 -13.27
CA HIS A 43 -9.27 -2.57 -13.53
C HIS A 43 -8.77 -1.73 -12.33
N ALA A 44 -9.63 -0.88 -11.75
CA ALA A 44 -9.28 -0.11 -10.55
C ALA A 44 -8.86 -0.98 -9.36
N THR A 45 -9.49 -2.14 -9.19
CA THR A 45 -9.14 -3.09 -8.13
C THR A 45 -7.81 -3.78 -8.40
N GLN A 46 -7.56 -4.14 -9.66
CA GLN A 46 -6.29 -4.74 -10.08
C GLN A 46 -5.12 -3.76 -9.90
N LEU A 47 -5.28 -2.48 -10.29
CA LEU A 47 -4.28 -1.43 -10.03
C LEU A 47 -4.04 -1.20 -8.54
N ARG A 48 -5.09 -1.24 -7.70
CA ARG A 48 -4.94 -1.15 -6.25
C ARG A 48 -4.18 -2.34 -5.68
N ARG A 49 -4.44 -3.54 -6.17
CA ARG A 49 -3.70 -4.76 -5.80
C ARG A 49 -2.22 -4.62 -6.17
N PHE A 50 -1.92 -4.22 -7.40
CA PHE A 50 -0.55 -3.94 -7.85
C PHE A 50 0.15 -2.90 -6.97
N SER A 51 -0.51 -1.78 -6.70
CA SER A 51 0.03 -0.72 -5.82
C SER A 51 0.38 -1.25 -4.43
N ASN A 52 -0.47 -2.10 -3.84
CA ASN A 52 -0.20 -2.72 -2.54
C ASN A 52 0.99 -3.69 -2.58
N ASP A 53 1.13 -4.44 -3.66
CA ASP A 53 2.22 -5.40 -3.82
C ASP A 53 3.55 -4.67 -4.04
N VAL A 54 3.59 -3.64 -4.90
CA VAL A 54 4.76 -2.75 -5.05
C VAL A 54 5.10 -2.05 -3.73
N PHE A 55 4.11 -1.59 -2.97
CA PHE A 55 4.34 -0.98 -1.65
C PHE A 55 5.06 -1.93 -0.69
N LYS A 56 4.70 -3.23 -0.66
CA LYS A 56 5.40 -4.25 0.15
C LYS A 56 6.84 -4.44 -0.33
N VAL A 57 7.06 -4.53 -1.66
CA VAL A 57 8.40 -4.61 -2.25
C VAL A 57 9.24 -3.41 -1.84
N LEU A 58 8.73 -2.19 -1.98
CA LEU A 58 9.46 -0.97 -1.61
C LEU A 58 9.79 -0.91 -0.11
N ARG A 59 8.89 -1.42 0.74
CA ARG A 59 9.15 -1.49 2.19
C ARG A 59 10.26 -2.47 2.56
N SER A 60 10.44 -3.54 1.78
CA SER A 60 11.52 -4.52 1.99
C SER A 60 12.89 -3.99 1.54
N GLN A 61 12.93 -2.97 0.67
CA GLN A 61 14.18 -2.38 0.21
C GLN A 61 14.79 -1.41 1.25
N PRO A 62 16.10 -1.46 1.49
CA PRO A 62 16.76 -0.55 2.43
C PRO A 62 16.59 0.93 2.05
N SER A 63 16.67 1.25 0.75
CA SER A 63 16.50 2.60 0.20
C SER A 63 15.04 3.04 0.10
N ARG A 64 14.07 2.12 0.30
CA ARG A 64 12.63 2.30 0.01
C ARG A 64 12.38 2.80 -1.41
N SER A 65 13.26 2.44 -2.32
CA SER A 65 13.18 2.76 -3.74
C SER A 65 13.78 1.62 -4.56
N ILE A 66 13.30 1.45 -5.79
CA ILE A 66 13.75 0.45 -6.73
C ILE A 66 13.58 0.93 -8.18
N CYS A 67 14.50 0.58 -9.06
CA CYS A 67 14.32 0.76 -10.49
C CYS A 67 13.31 -0.26 -11.03
N LEU A 68 12.49 0.15 -11.99
CA LEU A 68 11.45 -0.69 -12.58
C LEU A 68 12.04 -1.98 -13.17
N SER A 69 13.19 -1.91 -13.81
CA SER A 69 13.92 -3.07 -14.35
C SER A 69 14.27 -4.12 -13.31
N LYS A 70 14.45 -3.72 -12.04
CA LYS A 70 14.75 -4.61 -10.91
C LYS A 70 13.50 -5.09 -10.15
N LEU A 71 12.33 -4.54 -10.50
CA LEU A 71 11.07 -4.89 -9.83
C LEU A 71 10.76 -6.38 -9.89
N PRO A 72 10.89 -7.11 -11.04
CA PRO A 72 10.54 -8.53 -11.10
C PRO A 72 11.36 -9.38 -10.12
N GLN A 73 12.65 -9.11 -9.98
CA GLN A 73 13.52 -9.85 -9.07
C GLN A 73 13.19 -9.58 -7.59
N ALA A 74 12.95 -8.32 -7.25
CA ALA A 74 12.55 -7.94 -5.89
C ALA A 74 11.14 -8.42 -5.55
N PHE A 75 10.25 -8.48 -6.55
CA PHE A 75 8.92 -9.02 -6.42
C PHE A 75 8.95 -10.52 -6.09
N LEU A 76 9.75 -11.30 -6.82
CA LEU A 76 9.94 -12.72 -6.54
C LEU A 76 10.48 -12.96 -5.12
N SER A 77 11.43 -12.16 -4.66
CA SER A 77 11.99 -12.30 -3.31
C SER A 77 11.01 -11.91 -2.20
N THR A 78 10.05 -11.00 -2.47
CA THR A 78 9.10 -10.51 -1.47
C THR A 78 7.80 -11.33 -1.45
N HIS A 79 7.31 -11.72 -2.62
CA HIS A 79 6.01 -12.38 -2.80
C HIS A 79 6.12 -13.88 -3.09
N HIS A 80 7.32 -14.40 -3.36
CA HIS A 80 7.60 -15.81 -3.67
C HIS A 80 6.93 -16.35 -4.94
N HIS A 81 6.52 -15.45 -5.85
CA HIS A 81 6.03 -15.79 -7.18
C HIS A 81 6.56 -14.81 -8.23
N ILE A 82 6.56 -15.25 -9.48
CA ILE A 82 7.04 -14.45 -10.61
C ILE A 82 6.10 -13.26 -10.84
N PHE A 83 6.66 -12.10 -11.17
CA PHE A 83 5.90 -10.93 -11.54
C PHE A 83 5.45 -11.03 -13.00
N GLU A 84 4.14 -11.00 -13.23
CA GLU A 84 3.55 -10.95 -14.56
C GLU A 84 2.54 -9.80 -14.62
N VAL A 85 2.61 -8.98 -15.68
CA VAL A 85 1.72 -7.83 -15.87
C VAL A 85 0.27 -8.26 -16.07
N THR A 86 0.08 -9.42 -16.70
CA THR A 86 -1.23 -10.03 -16.96
C THR A 86 -2.00 -10.40 -15.70
N ASP A 87 -1.30 -10.64 -14.58
CA ASP A 87 -1.93 -10.90 -13.27
C ASP A 87 -2.72 -9.69 -12.75
N TYR A 88 -2.44 -8.51 -13.30
CA TYR A 88 -3.09 -7.25 -12.98
C TYR A 88 -4.03 -6.76 -14.09
N GLY A 89 -4.31 -7.63 -15.06
CA GLY A 89 -5.31 -7.39 -16.12
C GLY A 89 -4.89 -6.36 -17.15
N VAL A 90 -3.59 -6.18 -17.36
CA VAL A 90 -3.00 -5.32 -18.39
C VAL A 90 -2.03 -6.12 -19.25
N CYS A 91 -1.73 -5.62 -20.44
CA CYS A 91 -0.78 -6.24 -21.37
C CYS A 91 0.60 -5.56 -21.31
N ASP A 92 0.66 -4.35 -20.77
CA ASP A 92 1.88 -3.55 -20.76
C ASP A 92 2.20 -3.04 -19.35
N ILE A 93 3.51 -2.92 -19.06
CA ILE A 93 4.00 -2.42 -17.78
C ILE A 93 3.76 -0.91 -17.62
N GLU A 94 3.74 -0.18 -18.73
CA GLU A 94 3.45 1.25 -18.76
C GLU A 94 2.07 1.56 -18.17
N ASP A 95 1.05 0.74 -18.45
CA ASP A 95 -0.30 0.90 -17.89
C ASP A 95 -0.29 0.76 -16.35
N LEU A 96 0.53 -0.14 -15.82
CA LEU A 96 0.73 -0.30 -14.38
C LEU A 96 1.46 0.90 -13.78
N VAL A 97 2.49 1.39 -14.46
CA VAL A 97 3.27 2.56 -14.02
C VAL A 97 2.41 3.81 -14.00
N ASP A 98 1.57 4.01 -15.02
CA ASP A 98 0.63 5.13 -15.06
C ASP A 98 -0.42 5.04 -13.95
N GLY A 99 -0.90 3.84 -13.64
CA GLY A 99 -1.75 3.60 -12.47
C GLY A 99 -1.08 3.97 -11.15
N LEU A 100 0.24 3.72 -11.01
CA LEU A 100 1.00 4.11 -9.82
C LEU A 100 1.16 5.62 -9.66
N ARG A 101 1.20 6.40 -10.74
CA ARG A 101 1.32 7.87 -10.68
C ARG A 101 0.15 8.54 -9.95
N HIS A 102 -1.00 7.89 -9.93
CA HIS A 102 -2.18 8.36 -9.19
C HIS A 102 -2.22 7.87 -7.74
N ASN A 103 -1.18 7.12 -7.30
CA ASN A 103 -1.09 6.62 -5.94
C ASN A 103 -0.46 7.67 -5.02
N SER A 104 -1.07 7.91 -3.86
CA SER A 104 -0.57 8.89 -2.88
C SER A 104 0.66 8.42 -2.09
N PHE A 105 1.04 7.14 -2.19
CA PHE A 105 2.13 6.56 -1.39
C PHE A 105 3.37 6.18 -2.20
N ILE A 106 3.22 6.07 -3.53
CA ILE A 106 4.30 5.67 -4.44
C ILE A 106 4.58 6.84 -5.38
N VAL A 107 5.83 7.23 -5.47
CA VAL A 107 6.31 8.25 -6.41
C VAL A 107 7.04 7.54 -7.54
N VAL A 108 6.60 7.81 -8.76
CA VAL A 108 7.25 7.38 -10.00
C VAL A 108 8.05 8.57 -10.54
N SER A 109 9.35 8.39 -10.70
CA SER A 109 10.24 9.40 -11.27
C SER A 109 11.12 8.80 -12.36
N LYS A 110 11.39 9.58 -13.41
CA LYS A 110 12.46 9.24 -14.35
C LYS A 110 13.80 9.68 -13.75
N PRO A 111 14.84 8.83 -13.73
CA PRO A 111 16.18 9.27 -13.37
C PRO A 111 16.65 10.38 -14.33
N ARG A 112 17.51 11.26 -13.84
CA ARG A 112 18.09 12.36 -14.65
C ARG A 112 19.14 11.88 -15.65
N ASP A 113 19.62 10.66 -15.45
CA ASP A 113 20.55 10.01 -16.36
C ASP A 113 19.78 9.42 -17.54
N ASP A 114 20.41 9.35 -18.69
CA ASP A 114 19.89 8.91 -20.01
C ASP A 114 19.35 7.46 -20.05
N THR A 115 19.02 6.89 -18.87
CA THR A 115 18.37 5.60 -18.74
C THR A 115 16.87 5.77 -18.78
N ASP A 116 16.20 5.10 -19.71
CA ASP A 116 14.72 5.05 -19.83
C ASP A 116 14.05 4.27 -18.68
N ASP A 117 14.77 3.97 -17.60
CA ASP A 117 14.24 3.20 -16.47
C ASP A 117 13.54 4.12 -15.46
N TYR A 118 12.37 3.70 -14.99
CA TYR A 118 11.62 4.43 -13.96
C TYR A 118 12.13 4.07 -12.57
N LEU A 119 12.25 5.07 -11.70
CA LEU A 119 12.51 4.88 -10.28
C LEU A 119 11.19 4.94 -9.51
N LEU A 120 10.83 3.83 -8.87
CA LEU A 120 9.72 3.73 -7.94
C LEU A 120 10.24 3.98 -6.53
N SER A 121 9.59 4.86 -5.78
CA SER A 121 9.98 5.17 -4.40
C SER A 121 8.76 5.40 -3.52
N LEU A 122 8.90 5.10 -2.23
CA LEU A 122 7.87 5.47 -1.27
C LEU A 122 7.91 6.98 -1.03
N GLN A 123 6.73 7.59 -1.08
CA GLN A 123 6.60 8.99 -0.74
C GLN A 123 7.01 9.19 0.73
N LYS A 124 8.04 10.01 0.94
CA LYS A 124 8.40 10.45 2.28
C LYS A 124 7.32 11.44 2.74
N ARG A 125 6.54 11.03 3.73
CA ARG A 125 5.63 11.98 4.37
C ARG A 125 6.45 13.11 4.97
N ARG A 126 6.18 14.33 4.56
CA ARG A 126 6.70 15.52 5.24
C ARG A 126 5.77 15.86 6.38
N GLN A 127 6.32 16.13 7.53
CA GLN A 127 5.56 16.68 8.65
C GLN A 127 5.03 18.07 8.25
N THR A 128 3.84 18.40 8.70
CA THR A 128 3.35 19.78 8.67
C THR A 128 4.17 20.63 9.64
N ASN A 129 4.13 21.96 9.50
CA ASN A 129 4.84 22.86 10.41
C ASN A 129 4.42 22.63 11.88
N VAL A 130 3.12 22.41 12.10
CA VAL A 130 2.59 22.12 13.45
C VAL A 130 3.11 20.78 14.00
N GLU A 131 3.15 19.73 13.19
CA GLU A 131 3.70 18.43 13.57
C GLU A 131 5.21 18.52 13.84
N PHE A 132 5.92 19.33 13.06
CA PHE A 132 7.36 19.58 13.26
C PHE A 132 7.63 20.33 14.58
N GLU A 133 6.88 21.41 14.88
CA GLU A 133 6.98 22.13 16.13
C GLU A 133 6.74 21.22 17.33
N LYS A 134 5.67 20.41 17.28
CA LYS A 134 5.39 19.41 18.33
C LYS A 134 6.50 18.38 18.47
N THR A 135 7.14 17.98 17.36
CA THR A 135 8.28 17.06 17.38
C THR A 135 9.48 17.70 18.07
N CYS A 136 9.73 18.99 17.84
CA CYS A 136 10.81 19.73 18.51
C CYS A 136 10.56 19.84 20.04
N ILE A 137 9.32 20.14 20.44
CA ILE A 137 8.93 20.17 21.87
C ILE A 137 9.14 18.78 22.48
N PHE A 138 8.63 17.74 21.86
CA PHE A 138 8.78 16.35 22.31
C PHE A 138 10.26 15.94 22.46
N ALA A 139 11.11 16.34 21.51
CA ALA A 139 12.54 16.07 21.61
C ALA A 139 13.17 16.73 22.86
N GLY A 140 12.79 17.96 23.18
CA GLY A 140 13.18 18.65 24.39
C GLY A 140 12.74 17.93 25.68
N GLU A 141 11.47 17.49 25.69
CA GLU A 141 10.88 16.73 26.80
C GLU A 141 11.55 15.38 27.01
N VAL A 142 11.89 14.67 25.92
CA VAL A 142 12.64 13.42 26.00
C VAL A 142 14.03 13.64 26.64
N VAL A 143 14.73 14.71 26.25
CA VAL A 143 16.01 15.07 26.84
C VAL A 143 15.87 15.37 28.34
N GLU A 144 14.84 16.12 28.74
CA GLU A 144 14.54 16.40 30.15
C GLU A 144 14.22 15.12 30.93
N LEU A 145 13.38 14.25 30.38
CA LEU A 145 13.03 12.95 30.97
C LEU A 145 14.30 12.09 31.21
N LEU A 146 15.19 12.05 30.23
CA LEU A 146 16.44 11.27 30.32
C LEU A 146 17.42 11.88 31.32
N ARG A 147 17.48 13.20 31.45
CA ARG A 147 18.31 13.87 32.48
C ARG A 147 17.92 13.48 33.91
N ASN A 148 16.64 13.22 34.13
CA ASN A 148 16.10 12.80 35.42
C ASN A 148 16.11 11.27 35.60
N ALA A 149 16.53 10.51 34.61
CA ALA A 149 16.59 9.05 34.67
C ALA A 149 17.96 8.56 35.17
N PRO A 150 18.00 7.42 35.86
CA PRO A 150 19.26 6.79 36.28
C PRO A 150 20.12 6.47 35.03
N GLN A 151 21.40 6.85 35.10
CA GLN A 151 22.35 6.64 33.97
C GLN A 151 21.89 7.25 32.63
N TYR A 152 21.05 8.29 32.69
CA TYR A 152 20.49 8.97 31.51
C TYR A 152 19.80 8.01 30.51
N SER A 153 19.25 6.91 31.00
CA SER A 153 18.66 5.88 30.15
C SER A 153 17.34 5.35 30.69
N ILE A 154 16.43 5.03 29.78
CA ILE A 154 15.12 4.41 30.07
C ILE A 154 14.91 3.25 29.10
N PRO A 155 14.61 2.02 29.58
CA PRO A 155 14.26 0.93 28.69
C PRO A 155 13.06 1.31 27.79
N PHE A 156 13.16 1.07 26.48
CA PHE A 156 12.15 1.49 25.51
C PHE A 156 10.73 1.05 25.89
N ARG A 157 10.57 -0.18 26.41
CA ARG A 157 9.27 -0.72 26.88
C ARG A 157 8.65 0.08 28.04
N LYS A 158 9.46 0.84 28.81
CA LYS A 158 9.01 1.68 29.92
C LYS A 158 8.83 3.14 29.52
N PHE A 159 9.36 3.54 28.35
CA PHE A 159 9.43 4.94 27.93
C PHE A 159 8.08 5.65 27.99
N VAL A 160 7.04 5.11 27.32
CA VAL A 160 5.70 5.74 27.24
C VAL A 160 5.11 5.94 28.63
N ARG A 161 5.28 4.97 29.52
CA ARG A 161 4.78 5.05 30.90
C ARG A 161 5.55 6.09 31.72
N SER A 162 6.88 6.11 31.59
CA SER A 162 7.74 7.09 32.29
C SER A 162 7.46 8.52 31.81
N TYR A 163 7.26 8.69 30.50
CA TYR A 163 6.89 9.97 29.92
C TYR A 163 5.55 10.47 30.46
N HIS A 164 4.53 9.63 30.44
CA HIS A 164 3.21 9.97 30.98
C HIS A 164 3.27 10.34 32.48
N TYR A 165 4.04 9.58 33.26
CA TYR A 165 4.21 9.84 34.69
C TYR A 165 4.90 11.18 34.96
N HIS A 166 5.90 11.54 34.15
CA HIS A 166 6.71 12.75 34.33
C HIS A 166 5.96 14.02 33.87
N PHE A 167 5.31 13.97 32.69
CA PHE A 167 4.66 15.15 32.09
C PHE A 167 3.15 15.22 32.31
N GLY A 168 2.51 14.16 32.81
CA GLY A 168 1.06 14.12 33.08
C GLY A 168 0.19 13.89 31.85
N TYR A 169 0.76 13.75 30.65
CA TYR A 169 0.03 13.47 29.39
C TYR A 169 0.73 12.42 28.54
N GLN A 170 -0.03 11.86 27.59
CA GLN A 170 0.47 10.77 26.75
C GLN A 170 1.15 11.30 25.50
N CYS A 171 2.29 10.69 25.14
CA CYS A 171 2.91 10.83 23.85
C CYS A 171 2.05 10.13 22.78
N LYS A 172 1.35 10.91 21.94
CA LYS A 172 0.54 10.39 20.85
C LYS A 172 1.29 10.55 19.52
N LEU A 173 1.61 9.47 18.86
CA LEU A 173 2.32 9.47 17.58
C LEU A 173 1.62 10.28 16.49
N SER A 174 0.28 10.32 16.51
CA SER A 174 -0.53 11.14 15.61
C SER A 174 -0.19 12.63 15.68
N ASP A 175 0.21 13.13 16.85
CA ASP A 175 0.55 14.54 17.06
C ASP A 175 1.83 14.93 16.33
N TYR A 176 2.67 13.96 16.05
CA TYR A 176 3.94 14.11 15.33
C TYR A 176 3.85 13.64 13.88
N GLY A 177 2.64 13.31 13.41
CA GLY A 177 2.42 12.83 12.05
C GLY A 177 2.73 11.35 11.80
N TYR A 178 2.84 10.53 12.82
CA TYR A 178 3.09 9.10 12.69
C TYR A 178 1.86 8.28 13.12
N LEU A 179 1.56 7.22 12.37
CA LEU A 179 0.42 6.35 12.65
C LEU A 179 0.79 5.12 13.49
N ARG A 180 2.06 4.73 13.50
CA ARG A 180 2.60 3.56 14.24
C ARG A 180 4.06 3.79 14.61
N LEU A 181 4.47 3.21 15.74
CA LEU A 181 5.86 3.01 16.12
C LEU A 181 6.52 1.95 15.26
#